data_b76e80ae700e5edf55e43dcfd1f78b17
#
_entry.id   b76e80ae700e5edf55e43dcfd1f78b17
#
_cell.length_a   1.000
_cell.length_b   1.000
_cell.length_c   1.000
_cell.angle_alpha   90.00
_cell.angle_beta   90.00
_cell.angle_gamma   90.00
#
_symmetry.space_group_name_H-M   'P 1'
#
loop_
_entity.id
_entity.type
_entity.pdbx_description
1 polymer ?
#
loop_
_entity_poly.entity_id
_entity_poly.type
_entity_poly.pdbx_seq_one_letter_code
_entity_poly.pdbx_strand_id
1 'polypeptide(L)'
;WTPRYIVTDRAALLALEKRAAGFGKLWYCPQGVGAANAEDMAAILHDLQAFARTQGVFAVKCEPQLIDAPETRQALLQAGLQRSTDVQPTMSTIWLDIRPELAVIEARFNSKVRYNIRQARKGEVRCRVMPAEESTYRAFYELFAETANGRFVIRPYEYYRKFWNEYCESGHGFIIFAYDDGQLASADFVMTLGHKASRKDAGSTRRKTTRGIPALLILETIRELKKRGITDYDLCGAPHSA
;
A
#
# COMPACT_ATOMS: atom_id res chain seq x y z
N TRP A 1 15.84 0.96 -12.68
CA TRP A 1 16.18 1.12 -11.27
C TRP A 1 16.85 -0.13 -10.72
N THR A 2 17.98 0.02 -10.01
CA THR A 2 18.69 -1.08 -9.36
C THR A 2 18.49 -0.96 -7.85
N PRO A 3 17.97 -1.99 -7.16
CA PRO A 3 17.80 -1.93 -5.71
C PRO A 3 19.15 -1.92 -4.98
N ARG A 4 19.26 -1.11 -3.95
CA ARG A 4 20.37 -1.03 -3.01
C ARG A 4 19.83 -1.14 -1.61
N TYR A 5 20.24 -2.16 -0.89
CA TYR A 5 19.94 -2.33 0.52
C TYR A 5 21.07 -1.70 1.31
N ILE A 6 20.75 -0.69 2.10
CA ILE A 6 21.74 0.12 2.84
C ILE A 6 21.37 0.01 4.32
N VAL A 7 22.38 -0.31 5.12
CA VAL A 7 22.26 -0.35 6.58
C VAL A 7 23.21 0.70 7.15
N THR A 8 22.69 1.55 7.99
CA THR A 8 23.42 2.52 8.81
C THR A 8 23.23 2.16 10.28
N ASP A 9 23.90 2.85 11.17
CA ASP A 9 23.73 2.65 12.62
C ASP A 9 22.31 3.02 13.10
N ARG A 10 21.58 3.80 12.31
CA ARG A 10 20.22 4.30 12.65
C ARG A 10 19.11 3.62 11.90
N ALA A 11 19.36 3.15 10.67
CA ALA A 11 18.30 2.65 9.81
C ALA A 11 18.77 1.61 8.80
N ALA A 12 17.84 0.71 8.43
CA ALA A 12 17.94 -0.10 7.23
C ALA A 12 16.96 0.44 6.19
N LEU A 13 17.43 0.70 4.97
CA LEU A 13 16.62 1.32 3.93
C LEU A 13 16.85 0.70 2.55
N LEU A 14 15.85 0.81 1.70
CA LEU A 14 15.92 0.48 0.29
C LEU A 14 16.09 1.78 -0.51
N ALA A 15 17.16 1.87 -1.27
CA ALA A 15 17.33 2.89 -2.29
C ALA A 15 17.23 2.27 -3.69
N LEU A 16 16.48 2.88 -4.55
CA LEU A 16 16.44 2.54 -5.97
C LEU A 16 17.44 3.44 -6.71
N GLU A 17 18.51 2.83 -7.24
CA GLU A 17 19.56 3.54 -7.96
C GLU A 17 19.19 3.70 -9.44
N LYS A 18 19.37 4.91 -9.96
CA LYS A 18 19.28 5.20 -11.38
C LYS A 18 20.50 6.05 -11.80
N ARG A 19 21.11 5.71 -12.92
CA ARG A 19 22.15 6.56 -13.53
C ARG A 19 21.52 7.69 -14.34
N ALA A 20 22.01 8.90 -14.14
CA ALA A 20 21.68 10.07 -14.93
C ALA A 20 22.90 10.45 -15.76
N ALA A 21 22.78 10.45 -17.08
CA ALA A 21 23.88 10.73 -17.99
C ALA A 21 24.48 12.13 -17.68
N GLY A 22 25.80 12.19 -17.49
CA GLY A 22 26.52 13.43 -17.17
C GLY A 22 26.47 13.89 -15.71
N PHE A 23 25.58 13.32 -14.87
CA PHE A 23 25.38 13.79 -13.48
C PHE A 23 25.77 12.77 -12.41
N GLY A 24 25.95 11.49 -12.77
CA GLY A 24 26.23 10.43 -11.81
C GLY A 24 25.01 9.60 -11.47
N LYS A 25 24.82 9.28 -10.19
CA LYS A 25 23.74 8.42 -9.70
C LYS A 25 22.73 9.19 -8.89
N LEU A 26 21.45 8.84 -9.05
CA LEU A 26 20.34 9.27 -8.21
C LEU A 26 19.89 8.06 -7.37
N TRP A 27 19.72 8.27 -6.07
CA TRP A 27 19.04 7.30 -5.20
C TRP A 27 17.65 7.79 -4.86
N TYR A 28 16.67 6.91 -4.98
CA TYR A 28 15.29 7.15 -4.61
C TYR A 28 14.85 6.15 -3.53
N CYS A 29 14.42 6.65 -2.38
CA CYS A 29 13.92 5.87 -1.25
C CYS A 29 12.39 5.98 -1.19
N PRO A 30 11.65 5.05 -1.84
CA PRO A 30 10.19 5.08 -1.83
C PRO A 30 9.68 4.80 -0.41
N GLN A 31 8.73 5.61 0.05
CA GLN A 31 8.14 5.50 1.40
C GLN A 31 9.18 5.42 2.54
N GLY A 32 10.37 5.92 2.30
CA GLY A 32 11.50 5.87 3.23
C GLY A 32 12.02 7.27 3.55
N VAL A 33 12.79 7.37 4.58
CA VAL A 33 13.74 6.42 5.22
C VAL A 33 13.31 5.84 6.58
N GLY A 34 12.05 5.57 6.88
CA GLY A 34 11.66 4.92 8.14
C GLY A 34 11.91 5.77 9.40
N ALA A 35 11.84 7.08 9.28
CA ALA A 35 12.06 8.02 10.37
C ALA A 35 10.81 8.20 11.23
N ALA A 36 11.00 8.37 12.54
CA ALA A 36 9.91 8.62 13.48
C ALA A 36 9.42 10.10 13.43
N ASN A 37 10.31 11.02 13.11
CA ASN A 37 10.04 12.46 13.03
C ASN A 37 11.06 13.16 12.11
N ALA A 38 10.94 14.48 11.95
CA ALA A 38 11.81 15.25 11.06
C ALA A 38 13.29 15.28 11.53
N GLU A 39 13.55 15.28 12.82
CA GLU A 39 14.91 15.29 13.39
C GLU A 39 15.60 13.94 13.13
N ASP A 40 14.90 12.85 13.39
CA ASP A 40 15.39 11.50 13.12
C ASP A 40 15.66 11.31 11.62
N MET A 41 14.76 11.80 10.75
CA MET A 41 14.97 11.79 9.31
C MET A 41 16.22 12.57 8.90
N ALA A 42 16.44 13.75 9.46
CA ALA A 42 17.61 14.56 9.18
C ALA A 42 18.91 13.84 9.57
N ALA A 43 18.94 13.17 10.73
CA ALA A 43 20.08 12.39 11.19
C ALA A 43 20.37 11.19 10.27
N ILE A 44 19.35 10.42 9.90
CA ILE A 44 19.49 9.29 8.96
C ILE A 44 20.02 9.77 7.60
N LEU A 45 19.47 10.86 7.09
CA LEU A 45 19.90 11.41 5.78
C LEU A 45 21.28 12.00 5.82
N HIS A 46 21.72 12.57 6.92
CA HIS A 46 23.10 13.03 7.10
C HIS A 46 24.09 11.85 7.00
N ASP A 47 23.81 10.75 7.71
CA ASP A 47 24.64 9.54 7.64
C ASP A 47 24.65 8.96 6.21
N LEU A 48 23.47 8.89 5.60
CA LEU A 48 23.30 8.41 4.23
C LEU A 48 24.04 9.29 3.21
N GLN A 49 24.06 10.61 3.40
CA GLN A 49 24.69 11.55 2.49
C GLN A 49 26.23 11.33 2.42
N ALA A 50 26.88 11.11 3.54
CA ALA A 50 28.31 10.83 3.59
C ALA A 50 28.63 9.57 2.76
N PHE A 51 27.88 8.49 2.97
CA PHE A 51 28.03 7.27 2.20
C PHE A 51 27.67 7.46 0.71
N ALA A 52 26.57 8.13 0.39
CA ALA A 52 26.12 8.36 -0.98
C ALA A 52 27.19 9.10 -1.83
N ARG A 53 27.89 10.09 -1.23
CA ARG A 53 28.99 10.79 -1.89
C ARG A 53 30.11 9.84 -2.31
N THR A 54 30.50 8.88 -1.47
CA THR A 54 31.54 7.88 -1.81
C THR A 54 31.12 6.98 -2.97
N GLN A 55 29.81 6.84 -3.20
CA GLN A 55 29.25 6.02 -4.28
C GLN A 55 28.99 6.79 -5.59
N GLY A 56 29.35 8.07 -5.65
CA GLY A 56 29.11 8.94 -6.81
C GLY A 56 27.62 9.28 -7.01
N VAL A 57 26.89 9.38 -5.91
CA VAL A 57 25.47 9.78 -5.89
C VAL A 57 25.40 11.30 -5.75
N PHE A 58 24.76 11.95 -6.73
CA PHE A 58 24.62 13.41 -6.73
C PHE A 58 23.37 13.87 -5.96
N ALA A 59 22.35 13.03 -5.83
CA ALA A 59 21.14 13.33 -5.08
C ALA A 59 20.51 12.08 -4.47
N VAL A 60 19.95 12.24 -3.27
CA VAL A 60 19.09 11.26 -2.60
C VAL A 60 17.69 11.86 -2.49
N LYS A 61 16.71 11.18 -3.01
CA LYS A 61 15.29 11.57 -2.96
C LYS A 61 14.53 10.63 -2.06
N CYS A 62 13.78 11.16 -1.09
CA CYS A 62 13.03 10.41 -0.12
C CYS A 62 11.55 10.81 -0.11
N GLU A 63 10.68 9.89 0.22
CA GLU A 63 9.26 10.11 0.46
C GLU A 63 8.92 9.63 1.88
N PRO A 64 9.19 10.45 2.92
CA PRO A 64 9.02 10.02 4.30
C PRO A 64 7.57 9.81 4.66
N GLN A 65 7.28 8.79 5.46
CA GLN A 65 5.96 8.55 6.04
C GLN A 65 5.78 9.41 7.32
N LEU A 66 5.94 10.72 7.20
CA LEU A 66 5.70 11.67 8.28
C LEU A 66 4.35 12.37 8.08
N ILE A 67 3.78 12.86 9.18
CA ILE A 67 2.57 13.68 9.11
C ILE A 67 2.92 14.97 8.37
N ASP A 68 2.18 15.27 7.31
CA ASP A 68 2.34 16.47 6.51
C ASP A 68 1.74 17.69 7.23
N ALA A 69 2.53 18.27 8.15
CA ALA A 69 2.19 19.46 8.91
C ALA A 69 3.18 20.60 8.59
N PRO A 70 2.78 21.88 8.75
CA PRO A 70 3.67 23.02 8.54
C PRO A 70 4.99 22.91 9.34
N GLU A 71 4.89 22.45 10.58
CA GLU A 71 6.02 22.28 11.50
C GLU A 71 7.00 21.22 10.97
N THR A 72 6.47 20.08 10.49
CA THR A 72 7.28 19.01 9.88
C THR A 72 8.00 19.52 8.64
N ARG A 73 7.29 20.23 7.76
CA ARG A 73 7.89 20.82 6.55
C ARG A 73 9.01 21.81 6.89
N GLN A 74 8.75 22.69 7.87
CA GLN A 74 9.75 23.68 8.30
C GLN A 74 10.99 23.00 8.90
N ALA A 75 10.81 22.00 9.76
CA ALA A 75 11.92 21.25 10.35
C ALA A 75 12.78 20.56 9.27
N LEU A 76 12.17 19.95 8.26
CA LEU A 76 12.89 19.33 7.15
C LEU A 76 13.68 20.37 6.32
N LEU A 77 13.10 21.54 6.06
CA LEU A 77 13.80 22.64 5.36
C LEU A 77 15.00 23.17 6.17
N GLN A 78 14.82 23.35 7.49
CA GLN A 78 15.90 23.76 8.40
C GLN A 78 17.03 22.74 8.48
N ALA A 79 16.71 21.45 8.31
CA ALA A 79 17.70 20.38 8.20
C ALA A 79 18.42 20.33 6.83
N GLY A 80 18.18 21.29 5.94
CA GLY A 80 18.84 21.40 4.64
C GLY A 80 18.21 20.56 3.52
N LEU A 81 17.04 19.97 3.77
CA LEU A 81 16.29 19.23 2.75
C LEU A 81 15.53 20.20 1.83
N GLN A 82 15.31 19.79 0.60
CA GLN A 82 14.55 20.58 -0.36
C GLN A 82 13.35 19.78 -0.87
N ARG A 83 12.19 20.44 -1.00
CA ARG A 83 11.05 19.83 -1.65
C ARG A 83 11.37 19.56 -3.12
N SER A 84 11.03 18.34 -3.57
CA SER A 84 11.22 17.90 -4.95
C SER A 84 9.89 17.51 -5.56
N THR A 85 9.90 17.20 -6.87
CA THR A 85 8.71 16.68 -7.58
C THR A 85 8.34 15.29 -7.10
N ASP A 86 7.06 14.98 -7.11
CA ASP A 86 6.55 13.70 -6.70
C ASP A 86 6.97 12.58 -7.67
N VAL A 87 7.28 11.40 -7.14
CA VAL A 87 7.59 10.21 -7.94
C VAL A 87 6.40 9.25 -7.93
N GLN A 88 5.74 9.11 -6.78
CA GLN A 88 4.54 8.30 -6.66
C GLN A 88 3.32 9.06 -7.20
N PRO A 89 2.40 8.36 -7.90
CA PRO A 89 1.22 9.01 -8.48
C PRO A 89 0.17 9.40 -7.44
N THR A 90 0.26 8.87 -6.23
CA THR A 90 -0.67 9.15 -5.13
C THR A 90 0.07 9.63 -3.91
N MET A 91 -0.29 10.84 -3.45
CA MET A 91 0.37 11.53 -2.33
C MET A 91 -0.32 11.27 -0.99
N SER A 92 -1.50 10.66 -1.01
CA SER A 92 -2.31 10.44 0.17
C SER A 92 -2.79 9.01 0.25
N THR A 93 -2.99 8.54 1.47
CA THR A 93 -3.58 7.24 1.76
C THR A 93 -4.63 7.35 2.86
N ILE A 94 -5.45 6.32 3.00
CA ILE A 94 -6.36 6.17 4.14
C ILE A 94 -5.77 5.13 5.08
N TRP A 95 -5.34 5.59 6.24
CA TRP A 95 -4.81 4.75 7.30
C TRP A 95 -5.86 4.46 8.34
N LEU A 96 -6.08 3.18 8.63
CA LEU A 96 -7.06 2.72 9.62
C LEU A 96 -6.34 2.10 10.83
N ASP A 97 -6.61 2.64 12.03
CA ASP A 97 -6.33 1.94 13.28
C ASP A 97 -7.39 0.84 13.46
N ILE A 98 -6.94 -0.42 13.36
CA ILE A 98 -7.81 -1.59 13.47
C ILE A 98 -7.70 -2.32 14.81
N ARG A 99 -7.04 -1.71 15.82
CA ARG A 99 -6.99 -2.24 17.21
C ARG A 99 -8.36 -2.36 17.85
N PRO A 100 -9.26 -1.37 17.72
CA PRO A 100 -10.59 -1.46 18.33
C PRO A 100 -11.41 -2.66 17.84
N GLU A 101 -12.45 -3.00 18.56
CA GLU A 101 -13.41 -4.02 18.15
C GLU A 101 -14.05 -3.69 16.79
N LEU A 102 -14.34 -4.73 16.00
CA LEU A 102 -14.82 -4.57 14.62
C LEU A 102 -16.09 -3.72 14.53
N ALA A 103 -16.99 -3.84 15.50
CA ALA A 103 -18.20 -3.01 15.57
C ALA A 103 -17.88 -1.53 15.78
N VAL A 104 -16.84 -1.22 16.56
CA VAL A 104 -16.38 0.17 16.78
C VAL A 104 -15.76 0.72 15.50
N ILE A 105 -14.97 -0.08 14.78
CA ILE A 105 -14.39 0.32 13.50
C ILE A 105 -15.49 0.58 12.48
N GLU A 106 -16.46 -0.35 12.35
CA GLU A 106 -17.60 -0.17 11.43
C GLU A 106 -18.43 1.10 11.77
N ALA A 107 -18.62 1.39 13.05
CA ALA A 107 -19.34 2.58 13.49
C ALA A 107 -18.66 3.90 13.08
N ARG A 108 -17.32 3.91 12.95
CA ARG A 108 -16.53 5.08 12.50
C ARG A 108 -16.66 5.35 11.00
N PHE A 109 -17.11 4.38 10.21
CA PHE A 109 -17.34 4.61 8.79
C PHE A 109 -18.50 5.61 8.59
N ASN A 110 -18.45 6.37 7.50
CA ASN A 110 -19.53 7.27 7.17
C ASN A 110 -20.86 6.50 6.92
N SER A 111 -21.98 7.19 7.00
CA SER A 111 -23.33 6.60 6.91
C SER A 111 -23.56 5.85 5.61
N LYS A 112 -23.01 6.33 4.48
CA LYS A 112 -23.12 5.71 3.16
C LYS A 112 -22.37 4.37 3.11
N VAL A 113 -21.17 4.30 3.68
CA VAL A 113 -20.38 3.05 3.75
C VAL A 113 -21.11 2.04 4.64
N ARG A 114 -21.58 2.43 5.83
CA ARG A 114 -22.35 1.55 6.72
C ARG A 114 -23.63 1.04 6.06
N TYR A 115 -24.34 1.89 5.33
CA TYR A 115 -25.50 1.49 4.54
C TYR A 115 -25.13 0.44 3.49
N ASN A 116 -24.06 0.66 2.74
CA ASN A 116 -23.57 -0.26 1.71
C ASN A 116 -23.18 -1.62 2.30
N ILE A 117 -22.50 -1.67 3.44
CA ILE A 117 -22.15 -2.92 4.14
C ILE A 117 -23.43 -3.68 4.52
N ARG A 118 -24.45 -2.98 5.06
CA ARG A 118 -25.73 -3.62 5.38
C ARG A 118 -26.44 -4.20 4.16
N GLN A 119 -26.39 -3.52 3.00
CA GLN A 119 -26.96 -4.04 1.77
C GLN A 119 -26.22 -5.32 1.29
N ALA A 120 -24.90 -5.32 1.32
CA ALA A 120 -24.11 -6.49 0.95
C ALA A 120 -24.38 -7.69 1.87
N ARG A 121 -24.53 -7.47 3.19
CA ARG A 121 -24.90 -8.54 4.13
C ARG A 121 -26.31 -9.11 3.85
N LYS A 122 -27.26 -8.27 3.46
CA LYS A 122 -28.62 -8.72 3.09
C LYS A 122 -28.64 -9.53 1.78
N GLY A 123 -27.73 -9.23 0.87
CA GLY A 123 -27.55 -9.94 -0.40
C GLY A 123 -26.76 -11.25 -0.28
N GLU A 124 -26.51 -11.74 0.94
CA GLU A 124 -25.79 -12.99 1.21
C GLU A 124 -24.39 -13.06 0.58
N VAL A 125 -23.74 -11.91 0.39
CA VAL A 125 -22.37 -11.83 -0.11
C VAL A 125 -21.43 -12.58 0.84
N ARG A 126 -20.61 -13.47 0.28
CA ARG A 126 -19.67 -14.30 1.04
C ARG A 126 -18.23 -13.91 0.74
N CYS A 127 -17.46 -13.61 1.78
CA CYS A 127 -16.04 -13.31 1.67
C CYS A 127 -15.22 -14.48 2.24
N ARG A 128 -14.12 -14.81 1.55
CA ARG A 128 -13.18 -15.83 2.04
C ARG A 128 -11.77 -15.57 1.59
N VAL A 129 -10.79 -15.90 2.43
CA VAL A 129 -9.37 -15.96 2.06
C VAL A 129 -9.18 -17.14 1.11
N MET A 130 -8.46 -16.91 0.04
CA MET A 130 -8.23 -17.88 -1.01
C MET A 130 -6.87 -18.56 -0.84
N PRO A 131 -6.72 -19.82 -1.26
CA PRO A 131 -5.44 -20.49 -1.30
C PRO A 131 -4.49 -19.78 -2.30
N ALA A 132 -3.19 -19.84 -2.02
CA ALA A 132 -2.14 -19.32 -2.90
C ALA A 132 -1.89 -20.33 -4.04
N GLU A 133 -2.68 -20.23 -5.09
CA GLU A 133 -2.61 -21.15 -6.23
C GLU A 133 -2.92 -20.45 -7.56
N GLU A 134 -2.53 -21.09 -8.65
CA GLU A 134 -2.64 -20.54 -10.01
C GLU A 134 -4.09 -20.13 -10.36
N SER A 135 -5.09 -20.94 -9.96
CA SER A 135 -6.50 -20.64 -10.21
C SER A 135 -6.96 -19.36 -9.53
N THR A 136 -6.53 -19.14 -8.29
CA THR A 136 -6.78 -17.89 -7.53
C THR A 136 -6.13 -16.68 -8.22
N TYR A 137 -4.87 -16.81 -8.63
CA TYR A 137 -4.15 -15.70 -9.27
C TYR A 137 -4.77 -15.32 -10.62
N ARG A 138 -5.19 -16.29 -11.43
CA ARG A 138 -5.88 -16.02 -12.70
C ARG A 138 -7.21 -15.34 -12.50
N ALA A 139 -8.06 -15.86 -11.62
CA ALA A 139 -9.35 -15.26 -11.33
C ALA A 139 -9.20 -13.82 -10.82
N PHE A 140 -8.22 -13.57 -9.96
CA PHE A 140 -7.95 -12.22 -9.49
C PHE A 140 -7.44 -11.30 -10.60
N TYR A 141 -6.51 -11.78 -11.43
CA TYR A 141 -5.98 -10.97 -12.53
C TYR A 141 -7.05 -10.60 -13.55
N GLU A 142 -7.93 -11.51 -13.91
CA GLU A 142 -9.07 -11.26 -14.81
C GLU A 142 -9.98 -10.16 -14.25
N LEU A 143 -10.33 -10.26 -12.96
CA LEU A 143 -11.13 -9.25 -12.27
C LEU A 143 -10.42 -7.90 -12.18
N PHE A 144 -9.11 -7.92 -11.96
CA PHE A 144 -8.27 -6.72 -11.90
C PHE A 144 -8.16 -6.05 -13.28
N ALA A 145 -8.02 -6.84 -14.35
CA ALA A 145 -8.03 -6.37 -15.73
C ALA A 145 -9.40 -5.77 -16.11
N GLU A 146 -10.50 -6.41 -15.69
CA GLU A 146 -11.86 -5.87 -15.87
C GLU A 146 -12.01 -4.53 -15.14
N THR A 147 -11.46 -4.41 -13.93
CA THR A 147 -11.45 -3.16 -13.17
C THR A 147 -10.66 -2.08 -13.89
N ALA A 148 -9.49 -2.41 -14.42
CA ALA A 148 -8.65 -1.47 -15.16
C ALA A 148 -9.33 -0.97 -16.44
N ASN A 149 -9.85 -1.88 -17.25
CA ASN A 149 -10.63 -1.59 -18.48
C ASN A 149 -10.13 -0.35 -19.24
N GLY A 150 -8.82 -0.24 -19.45
CA GLY A 150 -8.19 0.89 -20.15
C GLY A 150 -8.09 2.21 -19.36
N ARG A 151 -8.62 2.29 -18.13
CA ARG A 151 -8.54 3.51 -17.30
C ARG A 151 -7.17 3.71 -16.68
N PHE A 152 -6.44 2.63 -16.45
CA PHE A 152 -5.05 2.65 -16.02
C PHE A 152 -4.31 1.41 -16.56
N VAL A 153 -2.99 1.55 -16.67
CA VAL A 153 -2.13 0.49 -17.18
C VAL A 153 -1.89 -0.54 -16.09
N ILE A 154 -2.11 -1.82 -16.43
CA ILE A 154 -1.70 -2.95 -15.60
C ILE A 154 -0.51 -3.66 -16.27
N ARG A 155 0.29 -4.33 -15.46
CA ARG A 155 1.40 -5.14 -15.94
C ARG A 155 0.89 -6.49 -16.47
N PRO A 156 1.69 -7.24 -17.24
CA PRO A 156 1.34 -8.59 -17.67
C PRO A 156 1.08 -9.52 -16.46
N TYR A 157 0.26 -10.55 -16.69
CA TYR A 157 -0.13 -11.53 -15.68
C TYR A 157 1.07 -12.11 -14.90
N GLU A 158 2.13 -12.50 -15.60
CA GLU A 158 3.33 -13.12 -15.00
C GLU A 158 4.00 -12.24 -13.92
N TYR A 159 3.92 -10.91 -14.07
CA TYR A 159 4.42 -9.99 -13.06
C TYR A 159 3.61 -10.12 -11.76
N TYR A 160 2.27 -10.09 -11.87
CA TYR A 160 1.39 -10.17 -10.69
C TYR A 160 1.42 -11.57 -10.07
N ARG A 161 1.39 -12.62 -10.89
CA ARG A 161 1.50 -14.01 -10.42
C ARG A 161 2.74 -14.19 -9.54
N LYS A 162 3.91 -13.78 -10.04
CA LYS A 162 5.17 -13.87 -9.29
C LYS A 162 5.12 -13.03 -8.02
N PHE A 163 4.60 -11.81 -8.10
CA PHE A 163 4.51 -10.89 -6.98
C PHE A 163 3.57 -11.41 -5.89
N TRP A 164 2.36 -11.82 -6.24
CA TRP A 164 1.39 -12.34 -5.28
C TRP A 164 1.85 -13.65 -4.65
N ASN A 165 2.43 -14.56 -5.46
CA ASN A 165 2.96 -15.84 -4.99
C ASN A 165 4.06 -15.64 -3.95
N GLU A 166 5.03 -14.79 -4.21
CA GLU A 166 6.16 -14.50 -3.31
C GLU A 166 5.67 -14.05 -1.92
N TYR A 167 4.70 -13.12 -1.89
CA TYR A 167 4.14 -12.63 -0.64
C TYR A 167 3.25 -13.66 0.07
N CYS A 168 2.47 -14.42 -0.69
CA CYS A 168 1.60 -15.45 -0.10
C CYS A 168 2.41 -16.61 0.46
N GLU A 169 3.41 -17.12 -0.27
CA GLU A 169 4.26 -18.22 0.18
C GLU A 169 5.14 -17.84 1.38
N SER A 170 5.62 -16.60 1.42
CA SER A 170 6.40 -16.10 2.58
C SER A 170 5.54 -15.79 3.81
N GLY A 171 4.21 -15.94 3.74
CA GLY A 171 3.28 -15.61 4.82
C GLY A 171 3.05 -14.10 5.01
N HIS A 172 3.59 -13.26 4.11
CA HIS A 172 3.48 -11.79 4.15
C HIS A 172 2.38 -11.24 3.24
N GLY A 173 1.50 -12.09 2.74
CA GLY A 173 0.37 -11.66 1.93
C GLY A 173 -0.75 -12.69 1.88
N PHE A 174 -1.94 -12.23 1.48
CA PHE A 174 -3.07 -13.09 1.18
C PHE A 174 -4.02 -12.44 0.20
N ILE A 175 -4.80 -13.27 -0.49
CA ILE A 175 -5.89 -12.82 -1.37
C ILE A 175 -7.21 -13.14 -0.69
N ILE A 176 -8.13 -12.19 -0.73
CA ILE A 176 -9.49 -12.37 -0.21
C ILE A 176 -10.50 -12.04 -1.30
N PHE A 177 -11.45 -12.94 -1.53
CA PHE A 177 -12.52 -12.84 -2.53
C PHE A 177 -13.86 -12.59 -1.88
N ALA A 178 -14.69 -11.79 -2.54
CA ALA A 178 -16.12 -11.64 -2.25
C ALA A 178 -16.95 -12.18 -3.41
N TYR A 179 -17.86 -13.07 -3.10
CA TYR A 179 -18.78 -13.72 -4.05
C TYR A 179 -20.20 -13.19 -3.86
N ASP A 180 -20.86 -12.93 -4.97
CA ASP A 180 -22.25 -12.52 -5.08
C ASP A 180 -22.99 -13.51 -5.98
N ASP A 181 -23.97 -14.22 -5.45
CA ASP A 181 -24.66 -15.30 -6.16
C ASP A 181 -23.69 -16.36 -6.75
N GLY A 182 -22.71 -16.77 -5.93
CA GLY A 182 -21.69 -17.75 -6.31
C GLY A 182 -20.64 -17.27 -7.31
N GLN A 183 -20.74 -16.06 -7.84
CA GLN A 183 -19.80 -15.48 -8.80
C GLN A 183 -18.84 -14.50 -8.13
N LEU A 184 -17.57 -14.52 -8.53
CA LEU A 184 -16.58 -13.56 -8.05
C LEU A 184 -17.00 -12.13 -8.41
N ALA A 185 -17.08 -11.26 -7.38
CA ALA A 185 -17.56 -9.90 -7.53
C ALA A 185 -16.54 -8.84 -7.12
N SER A 186 -15.73 -9.13 -6.11
CA SER A 186 -14.64 -8.25 -5.68
C SER A 186 -13.50 -9.06 -5.07
N ALA A 187 -12.29 -8.55 -5.16
CA ALA A 187 -11.10 -9.20 -4.62
C ALA A 187 -10.07 -8.15 -4.18
N ASP A 188 -9.34 -8.48 -3.13
CA ASP A 188 -8.21 -7.69 -2.64
C ASP A 188 -6.98 -8.60 -2.47
N PHE A 189 -5.82 -8.09 -2.85
CA PHE A 189 -4.53 -8.59 -2.42
C PHE A 189 -3.99 -7.68 -1.31
N VAL A 190 -3.67 -8.30 -0.19
CA VAL A 190 -3.23 -7.61 1.03
C VAL A 190 -1.83 -8.07 1.39
N MET A 191 -0.92 -7.11 1.58
CA MET A 191 0.42 -7.35 2.09
C MET A 191 0.45 -7.07 3.58
N THR A 192 1.29 -7.82 4.32
CA THR A 192 1.51 -7.63 5.76
C THR A 192 3.00 -7.57 6.07
N LEU A 193 3.39 -6.69 6.99
CA LEU A 193 4.74 -6.61 7.52
C LEU A 193 4.70 -6.12 8.96
N GLY A 194 5.20 -6.95 9.89
CA GLY A 194 5.08 -6.67 11.32
C GLY A 194 3.60 -6.50 11.73
N HIS A 195 3.26 -5.36 12.28
CA HIS A 195 1.90 -5.02 12.72
C HIS A 195 1.06 -4.23 11.67
N LYS A 196 1.61 -4.02 10.49
CA LYS A 196 1.00 -3.23 9.42
C LYS A 196 0.52 -4.09 8.26
N ALA A 197 -0.56 -3.69 7.62
CA ALA A 197 -1.04 -4.25 6.37
C ALA A 197 -1.31 -3.16 5.34
N SER A 198 -1.21 -3.52 4.05
CA SER A 198 -1.53 -2.63 2.93
C SER A 198 -2.42 -3.33 1.91
N ARG A 199 -3.49 -2.66 1.48
CA ARG A 199 -4.37 -3.10 0.38
C ARG A 199 -3.71 -2.78 -0.95
N LYS A 200 -2.86 -3.69 -1.42
CA LYS A 200 -1.96 -3.40 -2.54
C LYS A 200 -2.65 -3.38 -3.90
N ASP A 201 -3.46 -4.37 -4.17
CA ASP A 201 -4.23 -4.48 -5.41
C ASP A 201 -5.69 -4.80 -5.09
N ALA A 202 -6.62 -4.26 -5.87
CA ALA A 202 -8.04 -4.44 -5.67
C ALA A 202 -8.78 -4.51 -7.00
N GLY A 203 -9.69 -5.44 -7.11
CA GLY A 203 -10.55 -5.62 -8.28
C GLY A 203 -12.02 -5.72 -7.92
N SER A 204 -12.88 -5.25 -8.81
CA SER A 204 -14.33 -5.43 -8.71
C SER A 204 -14.93 -5.57 -10.10
N THR A 205 -15.87 -6.50 -10.23
CA THR A 205 -16.59 -6.69 -11.50
C THR A 205 -17.42 -5.46 -11.85
N ARG A 206 -17.63 -5.28 -13.13
CA ARG A 206 -18.48 -4.23 -13.70
C ARG A 206 -19.91 -4.70 -13.95
N ARG A 207 -20.18 -5.99 -13.82
CA ARG A 207 -21.56 -6.49 -13.88
C ARG A 207 -22.41 -5.90 -12.75
N LYS A 208 -23.72 -5.90 -12.93
CA LYS A 208 -24.64 -5.49 -11.87
C LYS A 208 -24.55 -6.51 -10.73
N THR A 209 -24.23 -6.04 -9.53
CA THR A 209 -24.06 -6.85 -8.33
C THR A 209 -24.85 -6.27 -7.16
N THR A 210 -24.92 -7.03 -6.08
CA THR A 210 -25.40 -6.52 -4.79
C THR A 210 -24.57 -5.29 -4.39
N ARG A 211 -25.27 -4.26 -3.92
CA ARG A 211 -24.63 -3.00 -3.55
C ARG A 211 -23.74 -3.16 -2.34
N GLY A 212 -22.52 -2.58 -2.39
CA GLY A 212 -21.66 -2.44 -1.23
C GLY A 212 -20.64 -3.56 -1.03
N ILE A 213 -20.48 -4.47 -1.97
CA ILE A 213 -19.55 -5.60 -1.88
C ILE A 213 -18.13 -5.15 -1.54
N PRO A 214 -17.52 -4.13 -2.21
CA PRO A 214 -16.16 -3.72 -1.85
C PRO A 214 -16.04 -3.18 -0.41
N ALA A 215 -17.09 -2.53 0.10
CA ALA A 215 -17.07 -2.04 1.47
C ALA A 215 -17.16 -3.18 2.50
N LEU A 216 -17.99 -4.20 2.21
CA LEU A 216 -18.05 -5.41 3.02
C LEU A 216 -16.71 -6.15 2.98
N LEU A 217 -16.10 -6.28 1.80
CA LEU A 217 -14.80 -6.95 1.63
C LEU A 217 -13.72 -6.28 2.47
N ILE A 218 -13.64 -4.94 2.51
CA ILE A 218 -12.71 -4.21 3.39
C ILE A 218 -12.96 -4.58 4.86
N LEU A 219 -14.21 -4.64 5.31
CA LEU A 219 -14.53 -4.98 6.68
C LEU A 219 -14.16 -6.44 7.03
N GLU A 220 -14.39 -7.38 6.11
CA GLU A 220 -13.99 -8.78 6.28
C GLU A 220 -12.45 -8.94 6.23
N THR A 221 -11.77 -8.14 5.40
CA THR A 221 -10.31 -8.04 5.41
C THR A 221 -9.80 -7.57 6.78
N ILE A 222 -10.41 -6.54 7.36
CA ILE A 222 -10.06 -6.08 8.72
C ILE A 222 -10.26 -7.21 9.73
N ARG A 223 -11.36 -7.97 9.65
CA ARG A 223 -11.60 -9.13 10.53
C ARG A 223 -10.48 -10.16 10.41
N GLU A 224 -10.03 -10.45 9.20
CA GLU A 224 -8.93 -11.39 8.97
C GLU A 224 -7.58 -10.86 9.47
N LEU A 225 -7.31 -9.58 9.25
CA LEU A 225 -6.09 -8.91 9.74
C LEU A 225 -5.98 -8.93 11.26
N LYS A 226 -7.10 -8.71 11.96
CA LYS A 226 -7.15 -8.80 13.44
C LYS A 226 -6.78 -10.20 13.94
N LYS A 227 -7.23 -11.28 13.27
CA LYS A 227 -6.84 -12.66 13.61
C LYS A 227 -5.33 -12.88 13.47
N ARG A 228 -4.68 -12.12 12.57
CA ARG A 228 -3.24 -12.18 12.31
C ARG A 228 -2.41 -11.23 13.20
N GLY A 229 -3.04 -10.54 14.17
CA GLY A 229 -2.38 -9.63 15.07
C GLY A 229 -1.98 -8.27 14.45
N ILE A 230 -2.54 -7.93 13.30
CA ILE A 230 -2.31 -6.64 12.63
C ILE A 230 -3.13 -5.55 13.33
N THR A 231 -2.49 -4.39 13.51
CA THR A 231 -3.09 -3.23 14.20
C THR A 231 -3.36 -2.06 13.27
N ASP A 232 -2.68 -2.01 12.14
CA ASP A 232 -2.70 -0.88 11.21
C ASP A 232 -2.98 -1.36 9.79
N TYR A 233 -3.96 -0.74 9.12
CA TYR A 233 -4.35 -1.10 7.76
C TYR A 233 -4.37 0.13 6.85
N ASP A 234 -3.49 0.11 5.87
CA ASP A 234 -3.39 1.11 4.81
C ASP A 234 -4.22 0.68 3.60
N LEU A 235 -5.23 1.47 3.25
CA LEU A 235 -6.08 1.22 2.07
C LEU A 235 -5.41 1.62 0.76
N CYS A 236 -4.23 2.20 0.81
CA CYS A 236 -3.43 2.74 -0.31
C CYS A 236 -4.20 3.76 -1.16
N GLY A 237 -3.46 4.67 -1.79
CA GLY A 237 -3.91 5.57 -2.86
C GLY A 237 -5.28 6.23 -2.67
N ALA A 238 -5.39 7.24 -1.82
CA ALA A 238 -6.57 8.10 -1.77
C ALA A 238 -6.40 9.28 -2.75
N PRO A 239 -7.43 9.64 -3.52
CA PRO A 239 -7.40 10.90 -4.27
C PRO A 239 -7.33 12.07 -3.28
N HIS A 240 -6.56 13.11 -3.60
CA HIS A 240 -6.67 14.36 -2.86
C HIS A 240 -8.11 14.85 -2.94
N SER A 241 -8.77 15.02 -1.80
CA SER A 241 -9.95 15.87 -1.74
C SER A 241 -9.50 17.30 -2.02
N ALA A 242 -9.95 17.85 -3.11
CA ALA A 242 -9.81 19.25 -3.41
C ALA A 242 -10.55 20.08 -2.35
#